data_4aa32adf8acd8e3d55497f2c7a5da4d6
#
_entry.id   4aa32adf8acd8e3d55497f2c7a5da4d6
#
_cell.length_a   1.000
_cell.length_b   1.000
_cell.length_c   1.000
_cell.angle_alpha   90.00
_cell.angle_beta   90.00
_cell.angle_gamma   90.00
#
_symmetry.space_group_name_H-M   'P 1'
#
loop_
_entity.id
_entity.type
_entity.pdbx_description
1 polymer ?
#
loop_
_entity_poly.entity_id
_entity_poly.type
_entity_poly.pdbx_seq_one_letter_code
_entity_poly.pdbx_strand_id
1 'polypeptide(L)'
;MKKLPKLKIETLFLVLAILFGVLTSVIQPIFSAPDEYTHFKYAYSIFDSNPKRVFSEIDRQISLLPNQPSQSEEKLATESATALPAPESKLQRGYQTGNFLKQTFSKTLPVEKNLRMKISFGDIKWLPQAIGMLIGRIIHPSVGVIVLAGRLFNLFVYSVAIYFAIKKAKMGQWTMAAVALLPMSIQQAASLSYDVLYYVAIFVAFSLLTNFWVRKNPLDWKGYVYTLLTIVLLLIPKEGGLALGLFFITVPTILFGKNNFTKLLDSFWKGCAKHKKLTALAIIFIFLAYILYEFKNYGGAFRGLQVLFNTFFRSDLYTDLDNLLVTGMIGNFGQLTYRLPAWLVVLNFIFLFILLLAENKQKIEMRTAVAGLLIFLAVPVMIAVGMFKGWTRNTLNLPQAMVSLGGQGRYYTPFLITLIPFGIYMKKYLNIVTKETTIRTMFKGMMLFNLVYFLILTVLYYYTKDLGVNLLPELSQHLRGLF
;
A
#
# COMPACT_ATOMS: atom_id res chain seq x y z
N MET A 1 -0.41 -36.11 -22.27
CA MET A 1 -0.49 -34.66 -22.00
C MET A 1 0.86 -34.16 -21.50
N LYS A 2 1.55 -33.31 -22.26
CA LYS A 2 2.79 -32.69 -21.79
C LYS A 2 2.48 -31.84 -20.57
N LYS A 3 3.09 -32.13 -19.41
CA LYS A 3 2.97 -31.28 -18.20
C LYS A 3 3.44 -29.89 -18.58
N LEU A 4 2.55 -28.89 -18.55
CA LEU A 4 2.91 -27.48 -18.72
C LEU A 4 4.04 -27.12 -17.74
N PRO A 5 5.05 -26.36 -18.18
CA PRO A 5 6.17 -25.99 -17.34
C PRO A 5 5.63 -25.22 -16.11
N LYS A 6 6.14 -25.57 -14.93
CA LYS A 6 5.75 -24.90 -13.68
C LYS A 6 6.21 -23.43 -13.76
N LEU A 7 5.26 -22.49 -13.86
CA LEU A 7 5.57 -21.07 -13.83
C LEU A 7 6.36 -20.69 -12.56
N LYS A 8 7.41 -19.90 -12.68
CA LYS A 8 8.13 -19.34 -11.53
C LYS A 8 7.21 -18.39 -10.76
N ILE A 9 7.48 -18.18 -9.47
CA ILE A 9 6.62 -17.35 -8.61
C ILE A 9 6.51 -15.90 -9.10
N GLU A 10 7.60 -15.31 -9.55
CA GLU A 10 7.62 -13.97 -10.12
C GLU A 10 6.75 -13.86 -11.39
N THR A 11 6.74 -14.90 -12.22
CA THR A 11 5.90 -14.94 -13.43
C THR A 11 4.42 -15.14 -13.07
N LEU A 12 4.14 -15.99 -12.07
CA LEU A 12 2.78 -16.17 -11.57
C LEU A 12 2.23 -14.85 -10.98
N PHE A 13 3.05 -14.16 -10.20
CA PHE A 13 2.72 -12.81 -9.71
C PHE A 13 2.39 -11.87 -10.88
N LEU A 14 3.28 -11.77 -11.88
CA LEU A 14 3.10 -10.85 -13.00
C LEU A 14 1.80 -11.10 -13.76
N VAL A 15 1.50 -12.38 -14.06
CA VAL A 15 0.27 -12.75 -14.77
C VAL A 15 -0.98 -12.37 -13.97
N LEU A 16 -1.01 -12.71 -12.67
CA LEU A 16 -2.16 -12.37 -11.82
C LEU A 16 -2.29 -10.86 -11.60
N ALA A 17 -1.18 -10.15 -11.37
CA ALA A 17 -1.19 -8.71 -11.17
C ALA A 17 -1.70 -7.96 -12.41
N ILE A 18 -1.24 -8.33 -13.60
CA ILE A 18 -1.71 -7.72 -14.86
C ILE A 18 -3.17 -8.06 -15.11
N LEU A 19 -3.55 -9.34 -15.04
CA LEU A 19 -4.92 -9.77 -15.31
C LEU A 19 -5.93 -9.05 -14.39
N PHE A 20 -5.74 -9.20 -13.08
CA PHE A 20 -6.67 -8.64 -12.10
C PHE A 20 -6.52 -7.12 -11.95
N GLY A 21 -5.33 -6.57 -12.14
CA GLY A 21 -5.10 -5.13 -12.14
C GLY A 21 -5.78 -4.44 -13.32
N VAL A 22 -5.72 -4.99 -14.52
CA VAL A 22 -6.44 -4.45 -15.70
C VAL A 22 -7.95 -4.53 -15.47
N LEU A 23 -8.48 -5.69 -15.02
CA LEU A 23 -9.90 -5.82 -14.70
C LEU A 23 -10.32 -4.79 -13.64
N THR A 24 -9.54 -4.61 -12.57
CA THR A 24 -9.81 -3.61 -11.54
C THR A 24 -9.77 -2.18 -12.11
N SER A 25 -8.79 -1.84 -12.94
CA SER A 25 -8.66 -0.51 -13.54
C SER A 25 -9.89 -0.14 -14.39
N VAL A 26 -10.51 -1.12 -15.05
CA VAL A 26 -11.69 -0.94 -15.90
C VAL A 26 -12.99 -0.94 -15.07
N ILE A 27 -13.13 -1.90 -14.16
CA ILE A 27 -14.36 -2.09 -13.38
C ILE A 27 -14.51 -1.01 -12.31
N GLN A 28 -13.41 -0.59 -11.68
CA GLN A 28 -13.45 0.42 -10.63
C GLN A 28 -13.82 1.79 -11.23
N PRO A 29 -14.89 2.47 -10.74
CA PRO A 29 -15.26 3.79 -11.22
C PRO A 29 -14.13 4.80 -11.14
N ILE A 30 -14.18 5.83 -11.99
CA ILE A 30 -13.20 6.93 -11.91
C ILE A 30 -13.33 7.65 -10.56
N PHE A 31 -12.18 7.99 -9.96
CA PHE A 31 -12.09 8.68 -8.66
C PHE A 31 -12.71 7.93 -7.48
N SER A 32 -12.90 6.62 -7.58
CA SER A 32 -13.45 5.81 -6.50
C SER A 32 -12.40 5.20 -5.57
N ALA A 33 -11.12 5.23 -5.93
CA ALA A 33 -10.05 4.88 -4.99
C ALA A 33 -9.80 6.04 -4.00
N PRO A 34 -9.27 5.75 -2.79
CA PRO A 34 -9.00 6.79 -1.82
C PRO A 34 -8.06 7.86 -2.36
N ASP A 35 -8.42 9.14 -2.19
CA ASP A 35 -7.67 10.32 -2.63
C ASP A 35 -7.41 10.41 -4.15
N GLU A 36 -8.05 9.56 -4.97
CA GLU A 36 -7.70 9.40 -6.38
C GLU A 36 -7.88 10.70 -7.19
N TYR A 37 -8.90 11.51 -6.89
CA TYR A 37 -9.07 12.81 -7.55
C TYR A 37 -7.98 13.81 -7.16
N THR A 38 -7.52 13.79 -5.93
CA THR A 38 -6.39 14.59 -5.47
C THR A 38 -5.09 14.15 -6.18
N HIS A 39 -4.86 12.85 -6.28
CA HIS A 39 -3.73 12.30 -7.03
C HIS A 39 -3.79 12.65 -8.51
N PHE A 40 -4.99 12.62 -9.11
CA PHE A 40 -5.22 13.09 -10.47
C PHE A 40 -4.77 14.54 -10.65
N LYS A 41 -5.21 15.44 -9.77
CA LYS A 41 -4.85 16.87 -9.89
C LYS A 41 -3.35 17.11 -9.85
N TYR A 42 -2.63 16.47 -8.93
CA TYR A 42 -1.17 16.57 -8.86
C TYR A 42 -0.49 16.00 -10.08
N ALA A 43 -0.83 14.78 -10.49
CA ALA A 43 -0.23 14.12 -11.65
C ALA A 43 -0.50 14.89 -12.95
N TYR A 44 -1.72 15.37 -13.16
CA TYR A 44 -2.10 16.14 -14.36
C TYR A 44 -1.36 17.45 -14.46
N SER A 45 -1.13 18.13 -13.33
CA SER A 45 -0.44 19.43 -13.27
C SER A 45 1.03 19.37 -13.70
N ILE A 46 1.64 18.18 -13.75
CA ILE A 46 3.03 18.02 -14.20
C ILE A 46 3.20 18.40 -15.67
N PHE A 47 2.20 18.12 -16.51
CA PHE A 47 2.25 18.35 -17.97
C PHE A 47 1.29 19.42 -18.48
N ASP A 48 0.64 20.16 -17.58
CA ASP A 48 -0.29 21.23 -17.94
C ASP A 48 0.02 22.51 -17.14
N SER A 49 0.27 23.64 -17.83
CA SER A 49 0.61 24.89 -17.17
C SER A 49 -0.60 25.62 -16.59
N ASN A 50 -1.81 25.30 -17.06
CA ASN A 50 -3.06 25.88 -16.60
C ASN A 50 -4.13 24.81 -16.37
N PRO A 51 -3.92 23.89 -15.41
CA PRO A 51 -4.79 22.75 -15.20
C PRO A 51 -6.15 23.09 -14.59
N LYS A 52 -6.31 24.29 -14.00
CA LYS A 52 -7.54 24.73 -13.32
C LYS A 52 -8.78 24.64 -14.21
N ARG A 53 -8.69 25.01 -15.50
CA ARG A 53 -9.80 24.93 -16.44
C ARG A 53 -10.27 23.48 -16.68
N VAL A 54 -9.31 22.53 -16.69
CA VAL A 54 -9.62 21.10 -16.83
C VAL A 54 -10.29 20.60 -15.56
N PHE A 55 -9.80 20.98 -14.39
CA PHE A 55 -10.40 20.58 -13.11
C PHE A 55 -11.82 21.15 -12.97
N SER A 56 -12.04 22.42 -13.29
CA SER A 56 -13.37 23.02 -13.27
C SER A 56 -14.35 22.32 -14.22
N GLU A 57 -13.89 21.89 -15.40
CA GLU A 57 -14.74 21.13 -16.32
C GLU A 57 -15.03 19.71 -15.80
N ILE A 58 -14.05 19.06 -15.18
CA ILE A 58 -14.28 17.76 -14.52
C ILE A 58 -15.26 17.92 -13.36
N ASP A 59 -15.09 18.91 -12.51
CA ASP A 59 -15.99 19.18 -11.40
C ASP A 59 -17.41 19.46 -11.91
N ARG A 60 -17.55 20.20 -13.01
CA ARG A 60 -18.85 20.42 -13.67
C ARG A 60 -19.45 19.13 -14.23
N GLN A 61 -18.68 18.32 -14.91
CA GLN A 61 -19.16 17.03 -15.46
C GLN A 61 -19.59 16.05 -14.36
N ILE A 62 -18.86 16.04 -13.25
CA ILE A 62 -19.15 15.19 -12.10
C ILE A 62 -20.30 15.76 -11.25
N SER A 63 -20.39 17.08 -11.06
CA SER A 63 -21.47 17.74 -10.29
C SER A 63 -22.84 17.64 -10.96
N LEU A 64 -22.88 17.40 -12.27
CA LEU A 64 -24.12 17.08 -12.98
C LEU A 64 -24.63 15.64 -12.69
N LEU A 65 -23.85 14.86 -11.96
CA LEU A 65 -24.26 13.56 -11.46
C LEU A 65 -24.95 13.73 -10.11
N PRO A 66 -25.98 12.93 -9.79
CA PRO A 66 -26.65 13.07 -8.52
C PRO A 66 -25.69 12.79 -7.36
N ASN A 67 -25.40 13.83 -6.60
CA ASN A 67 -24.73 13.87 -5.31
C ASN A 67 -23.23 13.50 -5.22
N GLN A 68 -22.40 14.44 -4.77
CA GLN A 68 -20.98 14.22 -4.42
C GLN A 68 -20.77 14.04 -2.90
N PRO A 69 -19.75 13.24 -2.48
CA PRO A 69 -19.46 13.00 -1.06
C PRO A 69 -18.60 14.09 -0.36
N SER A 70 -18.46 15.28 -0.92
CA SER A 70 -17.47 16.28 -0.45
C SER A 70 -17.82 17.04 0.83
N GLN A 71 -19.02 16.88 1.39
CA GLN A 71 -19.42 17.61 2.61
C GLN A 71 -19.45 16.77 3.90
N SER A 72 -19.29 15.45 3.80
CA SER A 72 -19.44 14.57 4.97
C SER A 72 -18.20 14.54 5.86
N GLU A 73 -17.00 14.67 5.31
CA GLU A 73 -15.75 14.65 6.11
C GLU A 73 -15.62 15.88 7.00
N GLU A 74 -15.99 17.05 6.49
CA GLU A 74 -15.89 18.32 7.24
C GLU A 74 -16.96 18.43 8.34
N LYS A 75 -18.16 17.93 8.09
CA LYS A 75 -19.26 17.90 9.05
C LYS A 75 -19.03 16.89 10.16
N LEU A 76 -18.42 15.75 9.85
CA LEU A 76 -18.05 14.69 10.78
C LEU A 76 -16.90 15.07 11.71
N ALA A 77 -15.93 15.83 11.21
CA ALA A 77 -14.83 16.35 12.02
C ALA A 77 -15.31 17.34 13.11
N THR A 78 -16.44 18.01 12.87
CA THR A 78 -16.99 19.00 13.81
C THR A 78 -17.98 18.42 14.84
N GLU A 79 -18.68 17.34 14.53
CA GLU A 79 -19.75 16.82 15.38
C GLU A 79 -19.34 15.66 16.31
N SER A 80 -18.24 14.97 16.02
CA SER A 80 -17.80 13.86 16.90
C SER A 80 -16.30 13.60 16.81
N ALA A 81 -15.58 13.93 17.88
CA ALA A 81 -14.20 13.44 18.09
C ALA A 81 -14.13 11.92 18.29
N THR A 82 -15.25 11.21 18.26
CA THR A 82 -15.38 9.85 18.75
C THR A 82 -15.83 8.81 17.71
N ALA A 83 -16.45 9.21 16.61
CA ALA A 83 -16.85 8.25 15.58
C ALA A 83 -16.87 8.94 14.21
N LEU A 84 -16.05 8.45 13.29
CA LEU A 84 -16.29 8.66 11.88
C LEU A 84 -17.31 7.59 11.45
N PRO A 85 -18.61 7.93 11.25
CA PRO A 85 -19.50 6.99 10.62
C PRO A 85 -18.93 6.67 9.25
N ALA A 86 -18.93 5.39 8.88
CA ALA A 86 -18.65 5.00 7.51
C ALA A 86 -19.50 5.89 6.60
N PRO A 87 -18.92 6.65 5.67
CA PRO A 87 -19.70 7.47 4.76
C PRO A 87 -20.70 6.55 4.08
N GLU A 88 -21.98 6.73 4.38
CA GLU A 88 -23.03 6.08 3.62
C GLU A 88 -22.99 6.65 2.21
N SER A 89 -22.13 6.09 1.39
CA SER A 89 -22.02 6.46 0.00
C SER A 89 -23.17 5.87 -0.82
N LYS A 90 -24.40 6.27 -0.50
CA LYS A 90 -25.54 6.17 -1.44
C LYS A 90 -25.22 6.73 -2.83
N LEU A 91 -24.15 7.46 -2.91
CA LEU A 91 -23.64 8.28 -3.98
C LEU A 91 -22.97 7.54 -5.10
N GLN A 92 -22.20 6.54 -4.79
CA GLN A 92 -21.39 5.88 -5.81
C GLN A 92 -22.16 4.81 -6.56
N ARG A 93 -23.28 4.35 -6.03
CA ARG A 93 -24.12 3.32 -6.66
C ARG A 93 -24.86 3.77 -7.93
N GLY A 94 -25.18 5.04 -8.06
CA GLY A 94 -25.84 5.59 -9.26
C GLY A 94 -24.87 5.90 -10.40
N TYR A 95 -23.59 5.78 -10.18
CA TYR A 95 -22.54 6.18 -11.10
C TYR A 95 -22.49 5.38 -12.39
N GLN A 96 -22.86 4.12 -12.34
CA GLN A 96 -22.52 3.17 -13.40
C GLN A 96 -23.69 2.91 -14.34
N THR A 97 -24.55 3.89 -14.49
CA THR A 97 -25.47 3.90 -15.61
C THR A 97 -24.69 4.04 -16.92
N GLY A 98 -25.15 3.39 -17.98
CA GLY A 98 -24.53 3.51 -19.31
C GLY A 98 -24.32 4.97 -19.75
N ASN A 99 -25.17 5.90 -19.28
CA ASN A 99 -25.04 7.34 -19.55
C ASN A 99 -23.80 7.96 -18.88
N PHE A 100 -23.47 7.57 -17.65
CA PHE A 100 -22.26 8.05 -16.99
C PHE A 100 -21.00 7.61 -17.72
N LEU A 101 -20.89 6.32 -18.02
CA LEU A 101 -19.76 5.77 -18.78
C LEU A 101 -19.64 6.47 -20.12
N LYS A 102 -20.74 6.62 -20.86
CA LYS A 102 -20.76 7.31 -22.15
C LYS A 102 -20.28 8.76 -22.02
N GLN A 103 -20.71 9.50 -21.02
CA GLN A 103 -20.29 10.88 -20.80
C GLN A 103 -18.81 10.99 -20.43
N THR A 104 -18.32 10.17 -19.52
CA THR A 104 -16.93 10.24 -19.06
C THR A 104 -15.90 9.83 -20.11
N PHE A 105 -16.29 8.96 -21.06
CA PHE A 105 -15.40 8.53 -22.13
C PHE A 105 -15.56 9.30 -23.43
N SER A 106 -16.68 10.00 -23.67
CA SER A 106 -16.93 10.72 -24.92
C SER A 106 -16.71 12.23 -24.81
N LYS A 107 -17.02 12.87 -23.66
CA LYS A 107 -16.87 14.32 -23.51
C LYS A 107 -15.41 14.72 -23.39
N THR A 108 -14.96 15.55 -24.31
CA THR A 108 -13.59 16.09 -24.30
C THR A 108 -13.42 17.20 -23.27
N LEU A 109 -12.23 17.22 -22.67
CA LEU A 109 -11.79 18.25 -21.74
C LEU A 109 -11.09 19.39 -22.49
N PRO A 110 -11.09 20.62 -21.96
CA PRO A 110 -10.41 21.77 -22.57
C PRO A 110 -8.90 21.68 -22.30
N VAL A 111 -8.22 20.70 -22.90
CA VAL A 111 -6.78 20.49 -22.72
C VAL A 111 -5.93 21.53 -23.46
N GLU A 112 -4.75 21.84 -22.93
CA GLU A 112 -3.81 22.74 -23.57
C GLU A 112 -3.07 22.04 -24.73
N LYS A 113 -2.88 22.74 -25.87
CA LYS A 113 -2.13 22.19 -27.01
C LYS A 113 -0.63 22.10 -26.71
N ASN A 114 -0.08 23.08 -26.00
CA ASN A 114 1.32 23.14 -25.67
C ASN A 114 1.60 22.46 -24.33
N LEU A 115 2.35 21.38 -24.37
CA LEU A 115 2.82 20.69 -23.18
C LEU A 115 3.93 21.51 -22.51
N ARG A 116 3.78 21.82 -21.24
CA ARG A 116 4.84 22.39 -20.41
C ARG A 116 5.09 21.46 -19.23
N MET A 117 6.26 20.88 -19.20
CA MET A 117 6.67 20.04 -18.10
C MET A 117 7.23 20.90 -16.96
N LYS A 118 6.63 20.78 -15.77
CA LYS A 118 7.13 21.37 -14.54
C LYS A 118 7.24 20.27 -13.50
N ILE A 119 8.45 19.81 -13.22
CA ILE A 119 8.73 18.74 -12.28
C ILE A 119 9.63 19.26 -11.16
N SER A 120 9.20 19.09 -9.92
CA SER A 120 10.02 19.19 -8.72
C SER A 120 10.39 17.80 -8.21
N PHE A 121 11.34 17.71 -7.27
CA PHE A 121 11.68 16.43 -6.63
C PHE A 121 10.46 15.78 -5.95
N GLY A 122 9.58 16.57 -5.34
CA GLY A 122 8.34 16.09 -4.73
C GLY A 122 7.32 15.51 -5.69
N ASP A 123 7.40 15.86 -7.00
CA ASP A 123 6.46 15.40 -8.02
C ASP A 123 6.82 14.04 -8.60
N ILE A 124 8.04 13.56 -8.38
CA ILE A 124 8.53 12.27 -8.92
C ILE A 124 7.59 11.11 -8.54
N LYS A 125 7.00 11.16 -7.37
CA LYS A 125 6.07 10.11 -6.89
C LYS A 125 4.79 10.00 -7.72
N TRP A 126 4.40 11.03 -8.47
CA TRP A 126 3.25 11.01 -9.38
C TRP A 126 3.62 10.76 -10.85
N LEU A 127 4.91 10.61 -11.19
CA LEU A 127 5.35 10.43 -12.57
C LEU A 127 4.73 9.21 -13.28
N PRO A 128 4.59 8.02 -12.65
CA PRO A 128 4.01 6.88 -13.34
C PRO A 128 2.62 7.19 -13.90
N GLN A 129 1.71 7.64 -13.03
CA GLN A 129 0.34 7.96 -13.45
C GLN A 129 0.31 9.18 -14.37
N ALA A 130 1.17 10.19 -14.17
CA ALA A 130 1.24 11.37 -15.02
C ALA A 130 1.60 11.04 -16.47
N ILE A 131 2.58 10.14 -16.68
CA ILE A 131 2.96 9.65 -18.02
C ILE A 131 1.78 8.93 -18.67
N GLY A 132 1.11 8.03 -17.93
CA GLY A 132 -0.08 7.36 -18.43
C GLY A 132 -1.19 8.33 -18.80
N MET A 133 -1.45 9.33 -17.95
CA MET A 133 -2.45 10.39 -18.21
C MET A 133 -2.09 11.22 -19.44
N LEU A 134 -0.81 11.51 -19.66
CA LEU A 134 -0.34 12.19 -20.87
C LEU A 134 -0.63 11.36 -22.13
N ILE A 135 -0.37 10.05 -22.08
CA ILE A 135 -0.72 9.14 -23.17
C ILE A 135 -2.24 9.14 -23.43
N GLY A 136 -3.05 9.03 -22.38
CA GLY A 136 -4.50 9.09 -22.48
C GLY A 136 -5.00 10.40 -23.08
N ARG A 137 -4.40 11.53 -22.70
CA ARG A 137 -4.69 12.87 -23.25
C ARG A 137 -4.40 12.94 -24.76
N ILE A 138 -3.35 12.30 -25.25
CA ILE A 138 -2.99 12.25 -26.67
C ILE A 138 -3.96 11.39 -27.45
N ILE A 139 -4.40 10.24 -26.88
CA ILE A 139 -5.33 9.31 -27.52
C ILE A 139 -6.72 9.94 -27.62
N HIS A 140 -7.31 10.34 -26.52
CA HIS A 140 -8.59 11.03 -26.46
C HIS A 140 -8.70 11.82 -25.14
N PRO A 141 -8.79 13.14 -25.18
CA PRO A 141 -8.76 13.99 -23.99
C PRO A 141 -10.08 14.02 -23.22
N SER A 142 -10.59 12.85 -22.84
CA SER A 142 -11.73 12.70 -21.94
C SER A 142 -11.28 12.22 -20.56
N VAL A 143 -12.07 12.49 -19.53
CA VAL A 143 -11.70 12.13 -18.17
C VAL A 143 -11.53 10.61 -18.02
N GLY A 144 -12.42 9.82 -18.64
CA GLY A 144 -12.36 8.35 -18.57
C GLY A 144 -11.09 7.78 -19.20
N VAL A 145 -10.72 8.25 -20.40
CA VAL A 145 -9.51 7.76 -21.10
C VAL A 145 -8.24 8.19 -20.37
N ILE A 146 -8.17 9.44 -19.89
CA ILE A 146 -7.00 9.96 -19.15
C ILE A 146 -6.80 9.20 -17.86
N VAL A 147 -7.87 8.97 -17.08
CA VAL A 147 -7.79 8.22 -15.81
C VAL A 147 -7.43 6.75 -16.08
N LEU A 148 -8.07 6.11 -17.04
CA LEU A 148 -7.78 4.70 -17.37
C LEU A 148 -6.32 4.52 -17.81
N ALA A 149 -5.82 5.37 -18.70
CA ALA A 149 -4.43 5.32 -19.16
C ALA A 149 -3.44 5.55 -17.99
N GLY A 150 -3.75 6.49 -17.10
CA GLY A 150 -2.96 6.72 -15.88
C GLY A 150 -2.91 5.50 -14.96
N ARG A 151 -4.06 4.86 -14.72
CA ARG A 151 -4.17 3.62 -13.93
C ARG A 151 -3.37 2.47 -14.54
N LEU A 152 -3.50 2.26 -15.84
CA LEU A 152 -2.81 1.18 -16.56
C LEU A 152 -1.30 1.37 -16.54
N PHE A 153 -0.82 2.60 -16.69
CA PHE A 153 0.62 2.87 -16.63
C PHE A 153 1.15 2.72 -15.19
N ASN A 154 0.39 3.13 -14.19
CA ASN A 154 0.70 2.92 -12.79
C ASN A 154 0.79 1.41 -12.45
N LEU A 155 -0.18 0.63 -12.92
CA LEU A 155 -0.19 -0.83 -12.83
C LEU A 155 1.02 -1.47 -13.54
N PHE A 156 1.40 -0.97 -14.70
CA PHE A 156 2.58 -1.43 -15.44
C PHE A 156 3.86 -1.24 -14.61
N VAL A 157 4.08 -0.03 -14.07
CA VAL A 157 5.25 0.26 -13.23
C VAL A 157 5.27 -0.63 -11.99
N TYR A 158 4.13 -0.78 -11.32
CA TYR A 158 3.97 -1.69 -10.17
C TYR A 158 4.36 -3.12 -10.53
N SER A 159 3.72 -3.67 -11.55
CA SER A 159 3.86 -5.08 -11.92
C SER A 159 5.28 -5.43 -12.36
N VAL A 160 5.91 -4.58 -13.17
CA VAL A 160 7.27 -4.79 -13.66
C VAL A 160 8.29 -4.64 -12.54
N ALA A 161 8.20 -3.59 -11.74
CA ALA A 161 9.18 -3.35 -10.67
C ALA A 161 9.12 -4.44 -9.60
N ILE A 162 7.92 -4.83 -9.17
CA ILE A 162 7.76 -5.90 -8.15
C ILE A 162 8.13 -7.28 -8.73
N TYR A 163 7.84 -7.56 -10.00
CA TYR A 163 8.34 -8.76 -10.68
C TYR A 163 9.85 -8.88 -10.53
N PHE A 164 10.59 -7.82 -10.84
CA PHE A 164 12.05 -7.83 -10.69
C PHE A 164 12.49 -7.91 -9.23
N ALA A 165 11.79 -7.25 -8.31
CA ALA A 165 12.07 -7.35 -6.90
C ALA A 165 11.93 -8.80 -6.40
N ILE A 166 10.83 -9.49 -6.71
CA ILE A 166 10.62 -10.89 -6.36
C ILE A 166 11.66 -11.78 -7.02
N LYS A 167 11.93 -11.61 -8.32
CA LYS A 167 12.90 -12.40 -9.08
C LYS A 167 14.32 -12.29 -8.52
N LYS A 168 14.70 -11.12 -8.04
CA LYS A 168 16.06 -10.85 -7.51
C LYS A 168 16.20 -11.15 -6.03
N ALA A 169 15.10 -11.22 -5.28
CA ALA A 169 15.13 -11.57 -3.86
C ALA A 169 15.70 -12.97 -3.64
N LYS A 170 16.51 -13.12 -2.59
CA LYS A 170 17.15 -14.40 -2.21
C LYS A 170 16.33 -15.18 -1.17
N MET A 171 15.31 -14.55 -0.61
CA MET A 171 14.38 -15.14 0.35
C MET A 171 13.05 -14.38 0.34
N GLY A 172 11.99 -15.01 0.82
CA GLY A 172 10.70 -14.37 0.98
C GLY A 172 9.90 -14.18 -0.30
N GLN A 173 10.22 -14.88 -1.38
CA GLN A 173 9.61 -14.67 -2.69
C GLN A 173 8.10 -14.96 -2.72
N TRP A 174 7.64 -16.01 -2.02
CA TRP A 174 6.23 -16.37 -1.92
C TRP A 174 5.46 -15.33 -1.10
N THR A 175 6.01 -14.92 0.03
CA THR A 175 5.41 -13.90 0.89
C THR A 175 5.38 -12.54 0.20
N MET A 176 6.47 -12.14 -0.48
CA MET A 176 6.49 -10.92 -1.30
C MET A 176 5.39 -10.96 -2.37
N ALA A 177 5.29 -12.06 -3.12
CA ALA A 177 4.26 -12.21 -4.15
C ALA A 177 2.84 -12.18 -3.55
N ALA A 178 2.63 -12.82 -2.38
CA ALA A 178 1.34 -12.81 -1.70
C ALA A 178 0.93 -11.39 -1.27
N VAL A 179 1.83 -10.67 -0.60
CA VAL A 179 1.57 -9.28 -0.15
C VAL A 179 1.30 -8.36 -1.35
N ALA A 180 2.06 -8.53 -2.45
CA ALA A 180 1.84 -7.74 -3.66
C ALA A 180 0.55 -8.09 -4.42
N LEU A 181 -0.02 -9.29 -4.20
CA LEU A 181 -1.30 -9.72 -4.77
C LEU A 181 -2.49 -9.58 -3.81
N LEU A 182 -2.29 -9.06 -2.61
CA LEU A 182 -3.43 -8.75 -1.76
C LEU A 182 -4.40 -7.81 -2.49
N PRO A 183 -5.71 -7.97 -2.31
CA PRO A 183 -6.70 -7.12 -2.99
C PRO A 183 -6.44 -5.63 -2.79
N MET A 184 -6.02 -5.20 -1.59
CA MET A 184 -5.61 -3.82 -1.31
C MET A 184 -4.44 -3.38 -2.19
N SER A 185 -3.42 -4.22 -2.36
CA SER A 185 -2.26 -3.92 -3.19
C SER A 185 -2.62 -3.77 -4.66
N ILE A 186 -3.50 -4.64 -5.17
CA ILE A 186 -4.00 -4.59 -6.56
C ILE A 186 -4.88 -3.36 -6.77
N GLN A 187 -5.75 -2.99 -5.80
CA GLN A 187 -6.53 -1.75 -5.91
C GLN A 187 -5.63 -0.52 -6.00
N GLN A 188 -4.59 -0.43 -5.16
CA GLN A 188 -3.64 0.68 -5.24
C GLN A 188 -2.90 0.71 -6.57
N ALA A 189 -2.44 -0.44 -7.07
CA ALA A 189 -1.75 -0.56 -8.35
C ALA A 189 -2.64 -0.15 -9.54
N ALA A 190 -3.94 -0.44 -9.45
CA ALA A 190 -4.96 -0.16 -10.46
C ALA A 190 -5.66 1.21 -10.27
N SER A 191 -5.05 2.14 -9.55
CA SER A 191 -5.55 3.49 -9.29
C SER A 191 -4.50 4.54 -9.65
N LEU A 192 -4.84 5.83 -9.53
CA LEU A 192 -3.88 6.94 -9.70
C LEU A 192 -3.06 7.20 -8.43
N SER A 193 -3.07 6.30 -7.46
CA SER A 193 -2.35 6.48 -6.21
C SER A 193 -0.83 6.50 -6.40
N TYR A 194 -0.15 7.49 -5.82
CA TYR A 194 1.31 7.50 -5.72
C TYR A 194 1.85 6.42 -4.76
N ASP A 195 0.98 5.77 -4.00
CA ASP A 195 1.37 4.65 -3.12
C ASP A 195 2.03 3.51 -3.91
N VAL A 196 1.82 3.43 -5.22
CA VAL A 196 2.53 2.48 -6.11
C VAL A 196 4.05 2.64 -5.99
N LEU A 197 4.60 3.85 -6.07
CA LEU A 197 6.03 4.06 -5.89
C LEU A 197 6.50 3.75 -4.46
N TYR A 198 5.63 3.95 -3.48
CA TYR A 198 5.91 3.56 -2.10
C TYR A 198 6.07 2.04 -1.95
N TYR A 199 5.12 1.26 -2.52
CA TYR A 199 5.24 -0.20 -2.56
C TYR A 199 6.48 -0.64 -3.31
N VAL A 200 6.72 -0.09 -4.50
CA VAL A 200 7.90 -0.40 -5.32
C VAL A 200 9.19 -0.14 -4.55
N ALA A 201 9.30 1.02 -3.89
CA ALA A 201 10.49 1.38 -3.12
C ALA A 201 10.77 0.37 -1.98
N ILE A 202 9.73 0.00 -1.23
CA ILE A 202 9.85 -0.96 -0.12
C ILE A 202 10.25 -2.35 -0.64
N PHE A 203 9.61 -2.83 -1.72
CA PHE A 203 9.89 -4.15 -2.28
C PHE A 203 11.29 -4.24 -2.91
N VAL A 204 11.71 -3.20 -3.63
CA VAL A 204 13.06 -3.11 -4.21
C VAL A 204 14.13 -3.06 -3.12
N ALA A 205 13.93 -2.22 -2.10
CA ALA A 205 14.84 -2.13 -0.96
C ALA A 205 14.94 -3.46 -0.21
N PHE A 206 13.80 -4.10 0.06
CA PHE A 206 13.79 -5.40 0.72
C PHE A 206 14.48 -6.47 -0.12
N SER A 207 14.24 -6.50 -1.43
CA SER A 207 14.93 -7.42 -2.36
C SER A 207 16.46 -7.23 -2.30
N LEU A 208 16.95 -5.99 -2.31
CA LEU A 208 18.37 -5.68 -2.18
C LEU A 208 18.92 -6.19 -0.83
N LEU A 209 18.22 -5.92 0.27
CA LEU A 209 18.60 -6.38 1.60
C LEU A 209 18.69 -7.91 1.69
N THR A 210 17.76 -8.64 1.05
CA THR A 210 17.85 -10.11 1.01
C THR A 210 19.11 -10.61 0.33
N ASN A 211 19.62 -9.89 -0.69
CA ASN A 211 20.89 -10.20 -1.33
C ASN A 211 22.07 -9.89 -0.38
N PHE A 212 22.01 -8.82 0.36
CA PHE A 212 23.05 -8.44 1.32
C PHE A 212 23.18 -9.45 2.46
N TRP A 213 22.06 -9.93 3.01
CA TRP A 213 22.10 -10.90 4.12
C TRP A 213 22.72 -12.24 3.77
N VAL A 214 22.72 -12.63 2.50
CA VAL A 214 23.34 -13.90 2.05
C VAL A 214 24.72 -13.73 1.42
N ARG A 215 25.16 -12.49 1.18
CA ARG A 215 26.43 -12.20 0.52
C ARG A 215 27.59 -12.47 1.46
N LYS A 216 28.64 -13.12 0.95
CA LYS A 216 29.85 -13.48 1.69
C LYS A 216 31.08 -12.64 1.34
N ASN A 217 30.98 -11.76 0.36
CA ASN A 217 32.07 -10.94 -0.14
C ASN A 217 31.77 -9.45 0.03
N PRO A 218 32.78 -8.58 0.15
CA PRO A 218 32.57 -7.14 0.16
C PRO A 218 31.75 -6.63 -1.04
N LEU A 219 31.12 -5.48 -0.87
CA LEU A 219 30.41 -4.81 -1.96
C LEU A 219 31.44 -4.30 -2.97
N ASP A 220 31.14 -4.50 -4.23
CA ASP A 220 31.74 -3.83 -5.34
C ASP A 220 31.12 -2.44 -5.54
N TRP A 221 31.70 -1.61 -6.41
CA TRP A 221 31.18 -0.27 -6.68
C TRP A 221 29.72 -0.27 -7.14
N LYS A 222 29.31 -1.29 -7.92
CA LYS A 222 27.92 -1.46 -8.36
C LYS A 222 26.98 -1.68 -7.18
N GLY A 223 27.40 -2.47 -6.18
CA GLY A 223 26.65 -2.69 -4.95
C GLY A 223 26.41 -1.39 -4.16
N TYR A 224 27.42 -0.52 -4.08
CA TYR A 224 27.25 0.80 -3.45
C TYR A 224 26.29 1.70 -4.24
N VAL A 225 26.40 1.72 -5.58
CA VAL A 225 25.47 2.49 -6.44
C VAL A 225 24.03 2.00 -6.27
N TYR A 226 23.79 0.69 -6.30
CA TYR A 226 22.45 0.15 -6.09
C TYR A 226 21.90 0.49 -4.70
N THR A 227 22.76 0.50 -3.67
CA THR A 227 22.37 0.90 -2.33
C THR A 227 21.95 2.37 -2.29
N LEU A 228 22.76 3.26 -2.89
CA LEU A 228 22.46 4.69 -2.97
C LEU A 228 21.15 4.95 -3.71
N LEU A 229 20.98 4.36 -4.89
CA LEU A 229 19.76 4.50 -5.69
C LEU A 229 18.53 3.98 -4.92
N THR A 230 18.69 2.90 -4.15
CA THR A 230 17.59 2.36 -3.32
C THR A 230 17.23 3.31 -2.18
N ILE A 231 18.23 3.91 -1.52
CA ILE A 231 17.99 4.92 -0.48
C ILE A 231 17.26 6.13 -1.06
N VAL A 232 17.70 6.63 -2.22
CA VAL A 232 17.04 7.73 -2.93
C VAL A 232 15.59 7.34 -3.27
N LEU A 233 15.36 6.13 -3.76
CA LEU A 233 14.03 5.63 -4.07
C LEU A 233 13.12 5.56 -2.84
N LEU A 234 13.65 5.23 -1.66
CA LEU A 234 12.91 5.22 -0.39
C LEU A 234 12.53 6.64 0.09
N LEU A 235 13.31 7.65 -0.28
CA LEU A 235 13.04 9.05 0.11
C LEU A 235 11.93 9.72 -0.71
N ILE A 236 11.67 9.24 -1.94
CA ILE A 236 10.77 9.91 -2.89
C ILE A 236 9.30 9.85 -2.46
N PRO A 237 8.70 8.68 -2.14
CA PRO A 237 7.23 8.61 -2.01
C PRO A 237 6.71 9.07 -0.67
N LYS A 238 7.25 8.56 0.44
CA LYS A 238 6.81 8.82 1.82
C LYS A 238 7.93 8.54 2.82
N GLU A 239 8.00 9.33 3.88
CA GLU A 239 8.99 9.18 4.95
C GLU A 239 8.98 7.81 5.65
N GLY A 240 7.81 7.15 5.71
CA GLY A 240 7.67 5.82 6.31
C GLY A 240 8.60 4.75 5.71
N GLY A 241 9.00 4.90 4.44
CA GLY A 241 9.97 4.01 3.78
C GLY A 241 11.33 3.99 4.48
N LEU A 242 11.71 5.08 5.14
CA LEU A 242 12.98 5.20 5.89
C LEU A 242 13.08 4.23 7.07
N ALA A 243 11.95 3.71 7.58
CA ALA A 243 11.97 2.67 8.61
C ALA A 243 12.77 1.43 8.19
N LEU A 244 12.86 1.13 6.87
CA LEU A 244 13.72 0.08 6.35
C LEU A 244 15.21 0.35 6.59
N GLY A 245 15.59 1.59 6.91
CA GLY A 245 16.94 1.95 7.32
C GLY A 245 17.48 1.10 8.48
N LEU A 246 16.59 0.65 9.37
CA LEU A 246 16.95 -0.26 10.47
C LEU A 246 17.50 -1.61 9.95
N PHE A 247 17.07 -2.07 8.79
CA PHE A 247 17.64 -3.28 8.19
C PHE A 247 19.08 -3.08 7.69
N PHE A 248 19.43 -1.88 7.20
CA PHE A 248 20.78 -1.64 6.69
C PHE A 248 21.85 -1.78 7.77
N ILE A 249 21.53 -1.47 9.04
CA ILE A 249 22.48 -1.70 10.15
C ILE A 249 22.61 -3.18 10.52
N THR A 250 21.70 -4.06 10.07
CA THR A 250 21.76 -5.50 10.34
C THR A 250 22.51 -6.30 9.29
N VAL A 251 22.94 -5.66 8.19
CA VAL A 251 23.66 -6.36 7.12
C VAL A 251 25.02 -6.90 7.63
N PRO A 252 25.52 -8.01 7.05
CA PRO A 252 26.81 -8.56 7.43
C PRO A 252 27.94 -7.53 7.27
N THR A 253 28.78 -7.39 8.29
CA THR A 253 29.89 -6.41 8.29
C THR A 253 30.90 -6.66 7.21
N ILE A 254 31.01 -7.92 6.74
CA ILE A 254 31.89 -8.29 5.62
C ILE A 254 31.61 -7.50 4.34
N LEU A 255 30.40 -6.96 4.17
CA LEU A 255 30.04 -6.14 3.01
C LEU A 255 30.87 -4.86 2.90
N PHE A 256 31.34 -4.33 4.03
CA PHE A 256 32.14 -3.11 4.09
C PHE A 256 33.66 -3.38 4.07
N GLY A 257 34.06 -4.65 3.91
CA GLY A 257 35.46 -5.06 3.95
C GLY A 257 36.04 -5.10 5.39
N LYS A 258 37.35 -5.32 5.50
CA LYS A 258 38.06 -5.36 6.80
C LYS A 258 38.64 -3.98 7.10
N ASN A 259 37.96 -3.19 7.94
CA ASN A 259 38.39 -1.86 8.36
C ASN A 259 37.97 -1.57 9.80
N ASN A 260 38.31 -0.39 10.32
CA ASN A 260 37.99 0.00 11.73
C ASN A 260 36.48 0.16 11.94
N PHE A 261 35.73 0.59 10.91
CA PHE A 261 34.28 0.70 10.98
C PHE A 261 33.61 -0.68 11.20
N THR A 262 34.06 -1.70 10.45
CA THR A 262 33.52 -3.06 10.62
C THR A 262 33.84 -3.65 11.98
N LYS A 263 35.05 -3.39 12.52
CA LYS A 263 35.40 -3.80 13.88
C LYS A 263 34.51 -3.15 14.93
N LEU A 264 34.25 -1.83 14.79
CA LEU A 264 33.37 -1.09 15.69
C LEU A 264 31.94 -1.65 15.63
N LEU A 265 31.40 -1.89 14.43
CA LEU A 265 30.06 -2.43 14.23
C LEU A 265 29.93 -3.85 14.78
N ASP A 266 30.93 -4.70 14.59
CA ASP A 266 30.97 -6.05 15.19
C ASP A 266 31.02 -6.00 16.71
N SER A 267 31.81 -5.07 17.29
CA SER A 267 31.86 -4.87 18.72
C SER A 267 30.52 -4.39 19.28
N PHE A 268 29.87 -3.45 18.60
CA PHE A 268 28.52 -2.98 18.95
C PHE A 268 27.52 -4.14 18.99
N TRP A 269 27.45 -4.98 17.94
CA TRP A 269 26.53 -6.10 17.91
C TRP A 269 26.84 -7.18 18.95
N LYS A 270 28.12 -7.44 19.23
CA LYS A 270 28.54 -8.31 20.33
C LYS A 270 28.09 -7.74 21.69
N GLY A 271 28.23 -6.43 21.90
CA GLY A 271 27.73 -5.73 23.07
C GLY A 271 26.21 -5.87 23.25
N CYS A 272 25.44 -5.63 22.20
CA CYS A 272 23.99 -5.80 22.21
C CYS A 272 23.58 -7.25 22.54
N ALA A 273 24.26 -8.23 21.97
CA ALA A 273 23.97 -9.64 22.21
C ALA A 273 24.33 -10.07 23.65
N LYS A 274 25.42 -9.50 24.21
CA LYS A 274 25.86 -9.76 25.60
C LYS A 274 24.93 -9.11 26.64
N HIS A 275 24.48 -7.87 26.38
CA HIS A 275 23.70 -7.05 27.32
C HIS A 275 22.23 -6.87 26.83
N LYS A 276 21.52 -7.97 26.62
CA LYS A 276 20.15 -7.97 26.04
C LYS A 276 19.15 -7.07 26.79
N LYS A 277 19.20 -7.07 28.14
CA LYS A 277 18.30 -6.22 28.96
C LYS A 277 18.59 -4.72 28.72
N LEU A 278 19.86 -4.33 28.69
CA LEU A 278 20.27 -2.94 28.42
C LEU A 278 19.89 -2.55 26.97
N THR A 279 20.07 -3.45 26.01
CA THR A 279 19.64 -3.21 24.62
C THR A 279 18.12 -2.99 24.53
N ALA A 280 17.32 -3.78 25.25
CA ALA A 280 15.87 -3.58 25.28
C ALA A 280 15.50 -2.24 25.92
N LEU A 281 16.14 -1.86 27.03
CA LEU A 281 15.95 -0.56 27.66
C LEU A 281 16.34 0.60 26.73
N ALA A 282 17.44 0.46 25.99
CA ALA A 282 17.86 1.46 25.01
C ALA A 282 16.83 1.64 23.88
N ILE A 283 16.23 0.55 23.38
CA ILE A 283 15.15 0.61 22.38
C ILE A 283 13.94 1.36 22.94
N ILE A 284 13.51 1.05 24.17
CA ILE A 284 12.40 1.75 24.84
C ILE A 284 12.73 3.24 25.01
N PHE A 285 13.95 3.55 25.43
CA PHE A 285 14.39 4.95 25.58
C PHE A 285 14.37 5.71 24.25
N ILE A 286 14.86 5.11 23.17
CA ILE A 286 14.83 5.69 21.81
C ILE A 286 13.37 5.94 21.38
N PHE A 287 12.47 5.00 21.64
CA PHE A 287 11.05 5.17 21.35
C PHE A 287 10.44 6.35 22.15
N LEU A 288 10.70 6.44 23.44
CA LEU A 288 10.21 7.54 24.28
C LEU A 288 10.81 8.88 23.87
N ALA A 289 12.10 8.91 23.51
CA ALA A 289 12.77 10.12 23.00
C ALA A 289 12.17 10.57 21.66
N TYR A 290 11.84 9.61 20.77
CA TYR A 290 11.12 9.91 19.53
C TYR A 290 9.75 10.55 19.83
N ILE A 291 8.95 9.98 20.71
CA ILE A 291 7.64 10.54 21.08
C ILE A 291 7.79 11.92 21.71
N LEU A 292 8.76 12.11 22.60
CA LEU A 292 9.04 13.41 23.21
C LEU A 292 9.40 14.46 22.15
N TYR A 293 10.27 14.11 21.21
CA TYR A 293 10.66 15.01 20.13
C TYR A 293 9.49 15.39 19.23
N GLU A 294 8.70 14.40 18.79
CA GLU A 294 7.57 14.61 17.86
C GLU A 294 6.44 15.42 18.51
N PHE A 295 6.18 15.23 19.80
CA PHE A 295 5.12 15.91 20.55
C PHE A 295 5.58 17.13 21.36
N LYS A 296 6.84 17.56 21.27
CA LYS A 296 7.36 18.69 22.04
C LYS A 296 6.50 19.97 21.95
N ASN A 297 5.96 20.25 20.75
CA ASN A 297 5.10 21.40 20.47
C ASN A 297 3.60 21.04 20.51
N TYR A 298 3.25 19.84 20.98
CA TYR A 298 1.90 19.30 20.91
C TYR A 298 1.42 18.71 22.24
N GLY A 299 1.92 19.22 23.35
CA GLY A 299 1.57 18.79 24.71
C GLY A 299 2.52 17.78 25.32
N GLY A 300 3.69 17.55 24.72
CA GLY A 300 4.77 16.73 25.25
C GLY A 300 4.54 15.22 25.12
N ALA A 301 5.50 14.44 25.67
CA ALA A 301 5.52 12.99 25.53
C ALA A 301 4.27 12.31 26.13
N PHE A 302 3.80 12.78 27.28
CA PHE A 302 2.62 12.19 27.94
C PHE A 302 1.38 12.25 27.03
N ARG A 303 1.13 13.41 26.42
CA ARG A 303 0.04 13.55 25.46
C ARG A 303 0.27 12.66 24.22
N GLY A 304 1.51 12.59 23.72
CA GLY A 304 1.84 11.71 22.61
C GLY A 304 1.51 10.25 22.90
N LEU A 305 1.92 9.75 24.06
CA LEU A 305 1.59 8.39 24.50
C LEU A 305 0.08 8.19 24.65
N GLN A 306 -0.64 9.17 25.20
CA GLN A 306 -2.09 9.12 25.35
C GLN A 306 -2.80 9.07 23.97
N VAL A 307 -2.40 9.92 23.02
CA VAL A 307 -2.93 9.90 21.64
C VAL A 307 -2.68 8.55 20.98
N LEU A 308 -1.47 8.01 21.09
CA LEU A 308 -1.15 6.70 20.53
C LEU A 308 -1.93 5.57 21.19
N PHE A 309 -2.02 5.59 22.53
CA PHE A 309 -2.82 4.61 23.27
C PHE A 309 -4.29 4.66 22.84
N ASN A 310 -4.87 5.84 22.79
CA ASN A 310 -6.27 6.00 22.36
C ASN A 310 -6.46 5.54 20.91
N THR A 311 -5.51 5.84 20.01
CA THR A 311 -5.61 5.47 18.60
C THR A 311 -5.55 3.95 18.40
N PHE A 312 -4.72 3.23 19.18
CA PHE A 312 -4.47 1.81 18.94
C PHE A 312 -5.22 0.86 19.87
N PHE A 313 -5.73 1.34 21.01
CA PHE A 313 -6.31 0.45 22.03
C PHE A 313 -7.72 0.86 22.49
N ARG A 314 -8.20 2.05 22.09
CA ARG A 314 -9.52 2.57 22.49
C ARG A 314 -10.50 2.55 21.32
N SER A 315 -11.06 1.37 21.03
CA SER A 315 -12.07 1.22 19.96
C SER A 315 -13.37 1.98 20.23
N ASP A 316 -13.63 2.34 21.49
CA ASP A 316 -14.71 3.21 21.91
C ASP A 316 -14.50 4.69 21.52
N LEU A 317 -13.25 5.12 21.36
CA LEU A 317 -12.88 6.46 20.89
C LEU A 317 -12.58 6.51 19.39
N TYR A 318 -12.18 5.38 18.79
CA TYR A 318 -11.84 5.27 17.39
C TYR A 318 -12.37 3.96 16.82
N THR A 319 -13.57 4.02 16.29
CA THR A 319 -14.33 2.85 15.84
C THR A 319 -13.74 2.17 14.58
N ASP A 320 -12.86 2.86 13.84
CA ASP A 320 -12.26 2.36 12.60
C ASP A 320 -10.88 1.71 12.78
N LEU A 321 -10.49 1.34 13.99
CA LEU A 321 -9.19 0.75 14.27
C LEU A 321 -8.95 -0.57 13.50
N ASP A 322 -9.95 -1.41 13.36
CA ASP A 322 -9.89 -2.63 12.57
C ASP A 322 -9.74 -2.34 11.07
N ASN A 323 -10.36 -1.29 10.56
CA ASN A 323 -10.16 -0.80 9.19
C ASN A 323 -8.75 -0.27 8.97
N LEU A 324 -8.13 0.28 10.00
CA LEU A 324 -6.78 0.79 9.95
C LEU A 324 -5.74 -0.34 9.91
N LEU A 325 -5.75 -1.23 10.92
CA LEU A 325 -4.65 -2.15 11.17
C LEU A 325 -4.87 -3.57 10.65
N VAL A 326 -6.11 -4.01 10.52
CA VAL A 326 -6.44 -5.40 10.18
C VAL A 326 -7.08 -5.48 8.81
N THR A 327 -8.33 -5.11 8.71
CA THR A 327 -9.07 -5.16 7.44
C THR A 327 -8.47 -4.23 6.39
N GLY A 328 -8.02 -3.04 6.81
CA GLY A 328 -7.43 -2.04 5.93
C GLY A 328 -6.13 -2.47 5.26
N MET A 329 -5.34 -3.35 5.89
CA MET A 329 -4.13 -3.89 5.25
C MET A 329 -4.45 -4.88 4.13
N ILE A 330 -5.55 -5.61 4.22
CA ILE A 330 -5.89 -6.71 3.31
C ILE A 330 -6.90 -6.27 2.27
N GLY A 331 -7.97 -5.56 2.70
CA GLY A 331 -9.04 -5.19 1.79
C GLY A 331 -10.11 -4.32 2.42
N ASN A 332 -9.90 -3.00 2.40
CA ASN A 332 -10.89 -1.97 2.65
C ASN A 332 -10.88 -1.04 1.44
N PHE A 333 -11.89 -1.12 0.62
CA PHE A 333 -11.91 -0.68 -0.76
C PHE A 333 -12.78 0.56 -1.00
N GLY A 334 -12.75 1.02 -2.26
CA GLY A 334 -13.42 2.26 -2.65
C GLY A 334 -12.78 3.43 -1.90
N GLN A 335 -13.57 4.42 -1.54
CA GLN A 335 -13.15 5.46 -0.59
C GLN A 335 -13.36 4.99 0.87
N LEU A 336 -12.85 3.79 1.20
CA LEU A 336 -13.04 3.07 2.47
C LEU A 336 -14.52 2.69 2.73
N THR A 337 -15.27 2.41 1.68
CA THR A 337 -16.73 2.26 1.72
C THR A 337 -17.21 0.82 1.72
N TYR A 338 -16.40 -0.12 1.25
CA TYR A 338 -16.70 -1.55 1.29
C TYR A 338 -15.44 -2.37 1.58
N ARG A 339 -15.60 -3.52 2.20
CA ARG A 339 -14.50 -4.28 2.75
C ARG A 339 -14.68 -5.79 2.61
N LEU A 340 -13.56 -6.53 2.69
CA LEU A 340 -13.60 -7.97 2.82
C LEU A 340 -14.26 -8.38 4.14
N PRO A 341 -14.98 -9.50 4.19
CA PRO A 341 -15.50 -10.02 5.43
C PRO A 341 -14.38 -10.43 6.38
N ALA A 342 -14.61 -10.25 7.68
CA ALA A 342 -13.59 -10.47 8.72
C ALA A 342 -12.96 -11.87 8.65
N TRP A 343 -13.75 -12.92 8.38
CA TRP A 343 -13.23 -14.30 8.26
C TRP A 343 -12.18 -14.42 7.15
N LEU A 344 -12.37 -13.73 6.01
CA LEU A 344 -11.42 -13.76 4.90
C LEU A 344 -10.17 -12.97 5.21
N VAL A 345 -10.29 -11.86 5.95
CA VAL A 345 -9.15 -11.09 6.45
C VAL A 345 -8.30 -11.96 7.38
N VAL A 346 -8.92 -12.62 8.36
CA VAL A 346 -8.22 -13.55 9.28
C VAL A 346 -7.56 -14.68 8.51
N LEU A 347 -8.26 -15.28 7.54
CA LEU A 347 -7.70 -16.33 6.69
C LEU A 347 -6.45 -15.87 5.92
N ASN A 348 -6.44 -14.62 5.45
CA ASN A 348 -5.26 -14.02 4.80
C ASN A 348 -4.08 -13.91 5.77
N PHE A 349 -4.29 -13.45 7.01
CA PHE A 349 -3.21 -13.37 8.00
C PHE A 349 -2.68 -14.75 8.36
N ILE A 350 -3.55 -15.76 8.54
CA ILE A 350 -3.15 -17.16 8.76
C ILE A 350 -2.33 -17.65 7.57
N PHE A 351 -2.77 -17.40 6.35
CA PHE A 351 -2.08 -17.81 5.14
C PHE A 351 -0.69 -17.13 5.04
N LEU A 352 -0.59 -15.83 5.27
CA LEU A 352 0.68 -15.11 5.29
C LEU A 352 1.62 -15.66 6.37
N PHE A 353 1.10 -15.97 7.55
CA PHE A 353 1.88 -16.60 8.62
C PHE A 353 2.41 -17.96 8.22
N ILE A 354 1.59 -18.81 7.59
CA ILE A 354 2.02 -20.09 7.04
C ILE A 354 3.12 -19.90 6.00
N LEU A 355 2.97 -18.93 5.10
CA LEU A 355 4.00 -18.63 4.09
C LEU A 355 5.31 -18.21 4.75
N LEU A 356 5.28 -17.30 5.74
CA LEU A 356 6.46 -16.86 6.48
C LEU A 356 7.23 -18.03 7.10
N LEU A 357 6.52 -19.05 7.62
CA LEU A 357 7.13 -20.23 8.23
C LEU A 357 7.52 -21.30 7.20
N ALA A 358 6.80 -21.39 6.08
CA ALA A 358 7.05 -22.37 5.04
C ALA A 358 8.21 -22.00 4.13
N GLU A 359 8.45 -20.70 3.97
CA GLU A 359 9.47 -20.15 3.07
C GLU A 359 10.89 -20.37 3.60
N ASN A 360 11.78 -20.70 2.71
CA ASN A 360 13.25 -20.68 2.81
C ASN A 360 13.99 -21.47 3.92
N LYS A 361 15.03 -22.14 3.44
CA LYS A 361 16.06 -22.83 4.25
C LYS A 361 17.23 -21.90 4.65
N GLN A 362 17.13 -20.59 4.38
CA GLN A 362 18.22 -19.62 4.66
C GLN A 362 18.36 -19.38 6.16
N LYS A 363 19.59 -19.27 6.64
CA LYS A 363 19.86 -18.89 8.03
C LYS A 363 19.84 -17.37 8.14
N ILE A 364 18.99 -16.84 9.01
CA ILE A 364 18.91 -15.43 9.36
C ILE A 364 19.38 -15.22 10.79
N GLU A 365 20.15 -14.17 11.01
CA GLU A 365 20.60 -13.77 12.35
C GLU A 365 19.44 -13.18 13.16
N MET A 366 19.48 -13.37 14.48
CA MET A 366 18.48 -12.84 15.41
C MET A 366 18.31 -11.31 15.28
N ARG A 367 19.41 -10.56 15.09
CA ARG A 367 19.36 -9.10 14.95
C ARG A 367 18.50 -8.67 13.76
N THR A 368 18.59 -9.37 12.62
CA THR A 368 17.79 -9.09 11.43
C THR A 368 16.32 -9.45 11.66
N ALA A 369 16.05 -10.56 12.33
CA ALA A 369 14.68 -10.97 12.68
C ALA A 369 14.01 -9.95 13.62
N VAL A 370 14.73 -9.51 14.66
CA VAL A 370 14.25 -8.50 15.61
C VAL A 370 14.04 -7.15 14.88
N ALA A 371 14.97 -6.73 14.02
CA ALA A 371 14.82 -5.50 13.25
C ALA A 371 13.55 -5.54 12.38
N GLY A 372 13.25 -6.67 11.71
CA GLY A 372 12.03 -6.82 10.92
C GLY A 372 10.75 -6.66 11.73
N LEU A 373 10.71 -7.28 12.92
CA LEU A 373 9.60 -7.12 13.84
C LEU A 373 9.48 -5.67 14.36
N LEU A 374 10.60 -5.05 14.73
CA LEU A 374 10.62 -3.65 15.19
C LEU A 374 10.14 -2.69 14.10
N ILE A 375 10.55 -2.86 12.85
CA ILE A 375 10.05 -2.05 11.72
C ILE A 375 8.54 -2.22 11.61
N PHE A 376 8.05 -3.46 11.61
CA PHE A 376 6.62 -3.73 11.48
C PHE A 376 5.80 -3.06 12.60
N LEU A 377 6.29 -3.06 13.83
CA LEU A 377 5.63 -2.43 14.98
C LEU A 377 5.80 -0.89 15.00
N ALA A 378 6.94 -0.38 14.54
CA ALA A 378 7.22 1.06 14.57
C ALA A 378 6.47 1.83 13.48
N VAL A 379 6.28 1.24 12.30
CA VAL A 379 5.64 1.93 11.16
C VAL A 379 4.22 2.42 11.48
N PRO A 380 3.32 1.64 12.10
CA PRO A 380 2.02 2.14 12.52
C PRO A 380 2.12 3.36 13.44
N VAL A 381 3.06 3.34 14.40
CA VAL A 381 3.28 4.46 15.32
C VAL A 381 3.77 5.69 14.56
N MET A 382 4.76 5.55 13.67
CA MET A 382 5.29 6.65 12.86
C MET A 382 4.18 7.27 11.99
N ILE A 383 3.36 6.46 11.36
CA ILE A 383 2.24 6.94 10.53
C ILE A 383 1.19 7.63 11.40
N ALA A 384 0.82 7.06 12.56
CA ALA A 384 -0.12 7.70 13.47
C ALA A 384 0.40 9.07 13.96
N VAL A 385 1.68 9.19 14.29
CA VAL A 385 2.30 10.48 14.66
C VAL A 385 2.25 11.47 13.49
N GLY A 386 2.63 11.05 12.29
CA GLY A 386 2.57 11.90 11.09
C GLY A 386 1.15 12.36 10.76
N MET A 387 0.17 11.45 10.83
CA MET A 387 -1.24 11.76 10.60
C MET A 387 -1.83 12.66 11.69
N PHE A 388 -1.44 12.47 12.95
CA PHE A 388 -1.84 13.38 14.00
C PHE A 388 -1.40 14.82 13.73
N LYS A 389 -0.14 15.01 13.35
CA LYS A 389 0.42 16.34 13.07
C LYS A 389 -0.14 16.94 11.77
N GLY A 390 -0.05 16.18 10.67
CA GLY A 390 -0.37 16.69 9.33
C GLY A 390 -1.87 16.73 9.05
N TRP A 391 -2.57 15.66 9.33
CA TRP A 391 -4.00 15.52 9.00
C TRP A 391 -4.90 15.99 10.14
N THR A 392 -4.83 15.34 11.30
CA THR A 392 -5.75 15.60 12.41
C THR A 392 -5.68 17.05 12.88
N ARG A 393 -4.50 17.57 13.12
CA ARG A 393 -4.34 18.95 13.63
C ARG A 393 -4.38 20.00 12.55
N ASN A 394 -3.62 19.82 11.47
CA ASN A 394 -3.44 20.88 10.48
C ASN A 394 -4.56 20.88 9.43
N THR A 395 -4.93 19.70 8.88
CA THR A 395 -5.94 19.63 7.82
C THR A 395 -7.36 19.67 8.39
N LEU A 396 -7.66 18.85 9.40
CA LEU A 396 -8.98 18.84 10.06
C LEU A 396 -9.15 19.94 11.12
N ASN A 397 -8.09 20.69 11.41
CA ASN A 397 -8.07 21.76 12.42
C ASN A 397 -8.57 21.31 13.81
N LEU A 398 -8.15 20.12 14.25
CA LEU A 398 -8.54 19.54 15.55
C LEU A 398 -7.34 19.53 16.52
N PRO A 399 -6.93 20.69 17.08
CA PRO A 399 -5.74 20.79 17.93
C PRO A 399 -5.88 20.03 19.25
N GLN A 400 -7.11 19.80 19.71
CA GLN A 400 -7.40 19.10 20.97
C GLN A 400 -7.73 17.61 20.80
N ALA A 401 -7.63 17.08 19.57
CA ALA A 401 -7.90 15.67 19.32
C ALA A 401 -7.09 14.75 20.22
N MET A 402 -7.72 13.72 20.73
CA MET A 402 -7.14 12.70 21.60
C MET A 402 -6.83 11.40 20.87
N VAL A 403 -7.07 11.37 19.56
CA VAL A 403 -6.78 10.26 18.64
C VAL A 403 -6.14 10.79 17.37
N SER A 404 -5.39 9.95 16.66
CA SER A 404 -4.86 10.26 15.35
C SER A 404 -5.82 9.76 14.27
N LEU A 405 -6.37 10.67 13.48
CA LEU A 405 -7.29 10.38 12.39
C LEU A 405 -6.57 10.30 11.04
N GLY A 406 -7.23 9.68 10.05
CA GLY A 406 -6.77 9.65 8.65
C GLY A 406 -5.71 8.58 8.32
N GLY A 407 -5.26 7.78 9.29
CA GLY A 407 -4.42 6.62 9.01
C GLY A 407 -5.21 5.58 8.20
N GLN A 408 -4.56 4.91 7.25
CA GLN A 408 -5.21 3.92 6.40
C GLN A 408 -4.35 2.66 6.28
N GLY A 409 -4.98 1.49 6.31
CA GLY A 409 -4.30 0.19 6.32
C GLY A 409 -3.36 -0.02 5.12
N ARG A 410 -3.68 0.55 3.95
CA ARG A 410 -2.83 0.51 2.75
C ARG A 410 -1.40 1.05 2.98
N TYR A 411 -1.19 1.92 3.96
CA TYR A 411 0.13 2.44 4.28
C TYR A 411 1.02 1.42 4.97
N TYR A 412 0.43 0.40 5.61
CA TYR A 412 1.13 -0.65 6.36
C TYR A 412 1.31 -1.94 5.55
N THR A 413 0.44 -2.17 4.57
CA THR A 413 0.43 -3.39 3.74
C THR A 413 1.81 -3.78 3.21
N PRO A 414 2.62 -2.90 2.59
CA PRO A 414 3.92 -3.29 2.05
C PRO A 414 4.93 -3.69 3.13
N PHE A 415 4.74 -3.27 4.39
CA PHE A 415 5.62 -3.65 5.50
C PHE A 415 5.36 -5.07 6.04
N LEU A 416 4.30 -5.74 5.62
CA LEU A 416 4.12 -7.17 5.93
C LEU A 416 5.33 -8.02 5.50
N ILE A 417 6.06 -7.61 4.45
CA ILE A 417 7.28 -8.30 4.02
C ILE A 417 8.44 -8.17 5.03
N THR A 418 8.43 -7.18 5.90
CA THR A 418 9.49 -7.01 6.92
C THR A 418 9.46 -8.11 7.98
N LEU A 419 8.35 -8.84 8.09
CA LEU A 419 8.22 -10.01 8.94
C LEU A 419 8.92 -11.27 8.38
N ILE A 420 9.35 -11.27 7.11
CA ILE A 420 10.01 -12.41 6.47
C ILE A 420 11.25 -12.89 7.26
N PRO A 421 12.21 -12.03 7.65
CA PRO A 421 13.35 -12.46 8.46
C PRO A 421 12.94 -13.04 9.80
N PHE A 422 11.89 -12.50 10.44
CA PHE A 422 11.35 -13.02 11.69
C PHE A 422 10.76 -14.44 11.50
N GLY A 423 9.93 -14.64 10.48
CA GLY A 423 9.36 -15.96 10.15
C GLY A 423 10.45 -17.01 9.89
N ILE A 424 11.47 -16.67 9.09
CA ILE A 424 12.61 -17.56 8.81
C ILE A 424 13.37 -17.92 10.10
N TYR A 425 13.58 -16.93 10.98
CA TYR A 425 14.25 -17.16 12.27
C TYR A 425 13.44 -18.06 13.19
N MET A 426 12.11 -17.85 13.26
CA MET A 426 11.20 -18.64 14.09
C MET A 426 11.06 -20.10 13.62
N LYS A 427 11.34 -20.38 12.36
CA LYS A 427 11.26 -21.72 11.78
C LYS A 427 12.13 -22.76 12.53
N LYS A 428 13.22 -22.34 13.15
CA LYS A 428 14.07 -23.23 13.97
C LYS A 428 13.37 -23.78 15.22
N TYR A 429 12.31 -23.09 15.68
CA TYR A 429 11.51 -23.50 16.84
C TYR A 429 10.21 -24.19 16.43
N LEU A 430 9.75 -23.94 15.21
CA LEU A 430 8.50 -24.45 14.67
C LEU A 430 8.83 -25.36 13.48
N ASN A 431 8.88 -26.68 13.70
CA ASN A 431 9.22 -27.70 12.69
C ASN A 431 8.08 -27.86 11.65
N ILE A 432 7.78 -26.79 10.91
CA ILE A 432 6.82 -26.84 9.81
C ILE A 432 7.57 -27.22 8.53
N VAL A 433 7.42 -28.48 8.13
CA VAL A 433 7.94 -28.98 6.86
C VAL A 433 6.80 -29.02 5.84
N THR A 434 6.84 -28.12 4.88
CA THR A 434 5.87 -28.08 3.78
C THR A 434 6.54 -28.40 2.45
N LYS A 435 5.85 -29.19 1.63
CA LYS A 435 6.29 -29.43 0.24
C LYS A 435 6.05 -28.19 -0.60
N GLU A 436 6.98 -27.84 -1.46
CA GLU A 436 6.84 -26.68 -2.37
C GLU A 436 5.56 -26.77 -3.22
N THR A 437 5.17 -27.98 -3.62
CA THR A 437 3.92 -28.22 -4.36
C THR A 437 2.69 -27.79 -3.56
N THR A 438 2.66 -28.06 -2.25
CA THR A 438 1.57 -27.66 -1.36
C THR A 438 1.51 -26.13 -1.23
N ILE A 439 2.66 -25.49 -0.97
CA ILE A 439 2.74 -24.02 -0.89
C ILE A 439 2.22 -23.40 -2.18
N ARG A 440 2.65 -23.90 -3.33
CA ARG A 440 2.22 -23.42 -4.64
C ARG A 440 0.71 -23.56 -4.86
N THR A 441 0.13 -24.67 -4.48
CA THR A 441 -1.32 -24.91 -4.62
C THR A 441 -2.10 -23.98 -3.71
N MET A 442 -1.70 -23.89 -2.43
CA MET A 442 -2.31 -22.96 -1.47
C MET A 442 -2.22 -21.50 -1.95
N PHE A 443 -1.04 -21.09 -2.44
CA PHE A 443 -0.81 -19.75 -2.95
C PHE A 443 -1.77 -19.43 -4.12
N LYS A 444 -1.82 -20.33 -5.12
CA LYS A 444 -2.71 -20.12 -6.27
C LYS A 444 -4.17 -20.04 -5.85
N GLY A 445 -4.62 -20.98 -5.03
CA GLY A 445 -5.99 -21.02 -4.54
C GLY A 445 -6.36 -19.76 -3.77
N MET A 446 -5.53 -19.38 -2.79
CA MET A 446 -5.80 -18.21 -1.94
C MET A 446 -5.76 -16.90 -2.71
N MET A 447 -4.74 -16.68 -3.55
CA MET A 447 -4.64 -15.44 -4.32
C MET A 447 -5.75 -15.32 -5.36
N LEU A 448 -6.06 -16.40 -6.09
CA LEU A 448 -7.16 -16.39 -7.05
C LEU A 448 -8.50 -16.14 -6.36
N PHE A 449 -8.76 -16.82 -5.25
CA PHE A 449 -9.98 -16.62 -4.48
C PHE A 449 -10.13 -15.17 -4.00
N ASN A 450 -9.08 -14.60 -3.41
CA ASN A 450 -9.08 -13.20 -2.94
C ASN A 450 -9.39 -12.21 -4.06
N LEU A 451 -8.71 -12.37 -5.21
CA LEU A 451 -8.83 -11.42 -6.32
C LEU A 451 -10.18 -11.54 -7.03
N VAL A 452 -10.68 -12.75 -7.21
CA VAL A 452 -12.02 -12.98 -7.75
C VAL A 452 -13.09 -12.43 -6.79
N TYR A 453 -12.97 -12.71 -5.51
CA TYR A 453 -13.89 -12.20 -4.49
C TYR A 453 -13.91 -10.68 -4.47
N PHE A 454 -12.74 -10.04 -4.51
CA PHE A 454 -12.60 -8.59 -4.60
C PHE A 454 -13.31 -8.01 -5.84
N LEU A 455 -13.12 -8.61 -7.02
CA LEU A 455 -13.81 -8.16 -8.25
C LEU A 455 -15.32 -8.32 -8.12
N ILE A 456 -15.80 -9.44 -7.60
CA ILE A 456 -17.23 -9.66 -7.36
C ILE A 456 -17.78 -8.58 -6.43
N LEU A 457 -17.13 -8.33 -5.30
CA LEU A 457 -17.56 -7.27 -4.37
C LEU A 457 -17.59 -5.89 -5.05
N THR A 458 -16.58 -5.58 -5.88
CA THR A 458 -16.51 -4.31 -6.62
C THR A 458 -17.69 -4.18 -7.59
N VAL A 459 -18.01 -5.24 -8.32
CA VAL A 459 -19.17 -5.25 -9.23
C VAL A 459 -20.48 -5.10 -8.43
N LEU A 460 -20.66 -5.87 -7.37
CA LEU A 460 -21.87 -5.78 -6.56
C LEU A 460 -22.05 -4.38 -5.95
N TYR A 461 -20.96 -3.78 -5.51
CA TYR A 461 -21.00 -2.47 -4.86
C TYR A 461 -21.37 -1.34 -5.84
N TYR A 462 -20.77 -1.31 -7.03
CA TYR A 462 -20.91 -0.19 -7.95
C TYR A 462 -21.95 -0.38 -9.05
N TYR A 463 -22.32 -1.61 -9.39
CA TYR A 463 -23.12 -1.91 -10.59
C TYR A 463 -24.46 -2.58 -10.29
N THR A 464 -24.74 -2.94 -9.03
CA THR A 464 -26.03 -3.54 -8.68
C THR A 464 -26.83 -2.62 -7.75
N LYS A 465 -28.15 -2.70 -7.87
CA LYS A 465 -29.07 -2.14 -6.88
C LYS A 465 -28.98 -2.99 -5.60
N ASP A 466 -29.21 -2.40 -4.47
CA ASP A 466 -29.25 -3.09 -3.17
C ASP A 466 -28.07 -4.03 -2.88
N LEU A 467 -26.85 -3.70 -3.41
CA LEU A 467 -25.63 -4.49 -3.25
C LEU A 467 -25.77 -5.94 -3.75
N GLY A 468 -26.62 -6.17 -4.72
CA GLY A 468 -26.86 -7.49 -5.31
C GLY A 468 -27.74 -8.41 -4.49
N VAL A 469 -28.45 -7.91 -3.47
CA VAL A 469 -29.39 -8.72 -2.69
C VAL A 469 -30.46 -9.33 -3.60
N ASN A 470 -30.91 -8.58 -4.61
CA ASN A 470 -31.89 -9.02 -5.60
C ASN A 470 -31.25 -9.49 -6.93
N LEU A 471 -29.96 -9.81 -6.95
CA LEU A 471 -29.24 -10.17 -8.18
C LEU A 471 -29.89 -11.33 -8.95
N LEU A 472 -30.31 -12.40 -8.27
CA LEU A 472 -30.93 -13.56 -8.92
C LEU A 472 -32.31 -13.25 -9.51
N PRO A 473 -33.21 -12.56 -8.78
CA PRO A 473 -34.47 -12.07 -9.36
C PRO A 473 -34.27 -11.14 -10.56
N GLU A 474 -33.36 -10.18 -10.47
CA GLU A 474 -33.06 -9.25 -11.56
C GLU A 474 -32.50 -9.97 -12.80
N LEU A 475 -31.56 -10.89 -12.61
CA LEU A 475 -31.01 -11.71 -13.67
C LEU A 475 -32.07 -12.58 -14.31
N SER A 476 -32.98 -13.19 -13.51
CA SER A 476 -34.11 -13.99 -13.97
C SER A 476 -35.09 -13.16 -14.83
N GLN A 477 -35.39 -11.93 -14.43
CA GLN A 477 -36.24 -11.02 -15.21
C GLN A 477 -35.56 -10.64 -16.53
N HIS A 478 -34.25 -10.34 -16.53
CA HIS A 478 -33.51 -10.03 -17.76
C HIS A 478 -33.50 -11.23 -18.74
N LEU A 479 -33.25 -12.42 -18.22
CA LEU A 479 -33.26 -13.64 -19.04
C LEU A 479 -34.65 -13.96 -19.62
N ARG A 480 -35.74 -13.73 -18.85
CA ARG A 480 -37.12 -13.88 -19.36
C ARG A 480 -37.47 -12.84 -20.41
N GLY A 481 -36.87 -11.66 -20.36
CA GLY A 481 -37.07 -10.61 -21.38
C GLY A 481 -36.29 -10.82 -22.69
N LEU A 482 -35.39 -11.81 -22.72
CA LEU A 482 -34.62 -12.19 -23.91
C LEU A 482 -35.24 -13.34 -24.70
N PHE A 483 -36.23 -14.03 -24.10
CA PHE A 483 -37.04 -15.11 -24.68
C PHE A 483 -38.52 -14.73 -24.69
#